data_a8e05e56ece471e17e62d630f0b096de
#
_entry.id   a8e05e56ece471e17e62d630f0b096de
#
_cell.length_a   1.000
_cell.length_b   1.000
_cell.length_c   1.000
_cell.angle_alpha   90.00
_cell.angle_beta   90.00
_cell.angle_gamma   90.00
#
_symmetry.space_group_name_H-M   'P 1'
#
loop_
_entity.id
_entity.type
_entity.pdbx_description
1 polymer ?
#
loop_
_entity_poly.entity_id
_entity_poly.type
_entity_poly.pdbx_seq_one_letter_code
_entity_poly.pdbx_strand_id
1 'polypeptide(L)'
;MPNFLLFLVIIGIITPSESFIGGLRRTCDCKAVSDTVHFPFHTWKISSCAFCSCNNPAMANCEKACQDMVKNYANTGCGKTIRGSKTVYKYDAGGCGKGVGKEVYACA
;
A
#
# COMPACT_ATOMS: atom_id res chain seq x y z
N MET A 1 -17.14 -22.44 38.01
CA MET A 1 -16.78 -21.32 37.12
C MET A 1 -15.41 -21.44 36.47
N PRO A 2 -14.60 -22.43 36.76
CA PRO A 2 -13.34 -22.55 36.06
C PRO A 2 -13.48 -22.66 34.54
N ASN A 3 -14.53 -23.30 34.06
CA ASN A 3 -14.77 -23.40 32.62
C ASN A 3 -14.96 -22.06 31.96
N PHE A 4 -15.59 -21.14 32.67
CA PHE A 4 -15.84 -19.81 32.19
C PHE A 4 -14.52 -19.05 32.00
N LEU A 5 -13.60 -19.19 32.94
CA LEU A 5 -12.30 -18.55 32.86
C LEU A 5 -11.47 -19.11 31.69
N LEU A 6 -11.53 -20.43 31.50
CA LEU A 6 -10.86 -21.06 30.36
C LEU A 6 -11.41 -20.52 29.03
N PHE A 7 -12.69 -20.30 28.95
CA PHE A 7 -13.31 -19.77 27.77
C PHE A 7 -12.77 -18.37 27.45
N LEU A 8 -12.62 -17.52 28.46
CA LEU A 8 -12.06 -16.18 28.27
C LEU A 8 -10.63 -16.22 27.80
N VAL A 9 -9.84 -17.16 28.31
CA VAL A 9 -8.47 -17.33 27.88
C VAL A 9 -8.40 -17.72 26.41
N ILE A 10 -9.28 -18.60 25.98
CA ILE A 10 -9.34 -19.00 24.56
C ILE A 10 -9.64 -17.79 23.67
N ILE A 11 -10.56 -16.94 24.06
CA ILE A 11 -10.89 -15.75 23.32
C ILE A 11 -9.68 -14.82 23.22
N GLY A 12 -8.96 -14.65 24.31
CA GLY A 12 -7.75 -13.83 24.33
C GLY A 12 -6.66 -14.35 23.40
N ILE A 13 -6.56 -15.68 23.25
CA ILE A 13 -5.60 -16.29 22.35
C ILE A 13 -6.00 -16.06 20.88
N ILE A 14 -7.28 -16.15 20.58
CA ILE A 14 -7.77 -15.97 19.20
C ILE A 14 -7.40 -14.58 18.68
N THR A 15 -7.56 -13.53 19.46
CA THR A 15 -7.27 -12.17 19.03
C THR A 15 -5.82 -11.99 18.57
N PRO A 16 -4.79 -12.43 19.32
CA PRO A 16 -3.43 -12.37 18.84
C PRO A 16 -3.20 -13.17 17.55
N SER A 17 -3.87 -14.31 17.42
CA SER A 17 -3.75 -15.14 16.23
C SER A 17 -4.26 -14.41 14.99
N GLU A 18 -5.36 -13.70 15.10
CA GLU A 18 -5.90 -12.91 14.00
C GLU A 18 -4.93 -11.81 13.60
N SER A 19 -4.34 -11.11 14.55
CA SER A 19 -3.35 -10.08 14.29
C SER A 19 -2.13 -10.66 13.58
N PHE A 20 -1.70 -11.85 13.97
CA PHE A 20 -0.57 -12.52 13.34
C PHE A 20 -0.89 -12.88 11.88
N ILE A 21 -2.08 -13.41 11.63
CA ILE A 21 -2.52 -13.74 10.26
C ILE A 21 -2.56 -12.47 9.41
N GLY A 22 -3.07 -11.37 9.95
CA GLY A 22 -3.07 -10.09 9.27
C GLY A 22 -1.68 -9.62 8.92
N GLY A 23 -0.69 -9.87 9.81
CA GLY A 23 0.70 -9.51 9.57
C GLY A 23 1.36 -10.33 8.48
N LEU A 24 0.81 -11.50 8.14
CA LEU A 24 1.33 -12.35 7.08
C LEU A 24 0.79 -11.97 5.69
N ARG A 25 -0.21 -11.13 5.65
CA ARG A 25 -0.74 -10.62 4.37
C ARG A 25 0.07 -9.41 3.96
N ARG A 26 0.59 -9.45 2.75
CA ARG A 26 1.34 -8.34 2.18
C ARG A 26 0.49 -7.63 1.14
N THR A 27 0.52 -6.30 1.16
CA THR A 27 -0.25 -5.48 0.23
C THR A 27 0.69 -4.48 -0.43
N CYS A 28 0.53 -4.29 -1.72
CA CYS A 28 1.22 -3.24 -2.47
C CYS A 28 0.35 -1.99 -2.44
N ASP A 29 0.74 -1.02 -1.64
CA ASP A 29 0.07 0.28 -1.57
C ASP A 29 0.79 1.28 -2.45
N CYS A 30 0.03 2.06 -3.20
CA CYS A 30 0.55 3.05 -4.13
C CYS A 30 -0.15 4.37 -3.91
N LYS A 31 0.61 5.44 -3.92
CA LYS A 31 0.07 6.79 -3.78
C LYS A 31 0.63 7.71 -4.84
N ALA A 32 -0.21 8.58 -5.38
CA ALA A 32 0.24 9.73 -6.10
C ALA A 32 0.34 10.88 -5.09
N VAL A 33 1.52 11.43 -4.93
CA VAL A 33 1.76 12.49 -3.93
C VAL A 33 2.39 13.70 -4.60
N SER A 34 2.26 14.87 -3.97
CA SER A 34 2.89 16.08 -4.50
C SER A 34 4.41 15.94 -4.50
N ASP A 35 5.08 16.53 -5.46
CA ASP A 35 6.51 16.42 -5.64
C ASP A 35 7.31 17.14 -4.57
N THR A 36 6.72 18.09 -3.87
CA THR A 36 7.41 18.90 -2.87
C THR A 36 7.14 18.44 -1.44
N VAL A 37 5.86 18.35 -1.05
CA VAL A 37 5.49 18.05 0.35
C VAL A 37 4.94 16.65 0.53
N HIS A 38 4.88 15.86 -0.55
CA HIS A 38 4.37 14.49 -0.56
C HIS A 38 2.94 14.37 -0.03
N PHE A 39 2.16 15.42 -0.23
CA PHE A 39 0.73 15.39 0.11
C PHE A 39 0.03 14.38 -0.80
N PRO A 40 -0.76 13.44 -0.25
CA PRO A 40 -1.40 12.40 -1.07
C PRO A 40 -2.55 12.98 -1.90
N PHE A 41 -2.48 12.80 -3.21
CA PHE A 41 -3.57 13.11 -4.11
C PHE A 41 -4.53 11.93 -4.22
N HIS A 42 -4.00 10.73 -4.29
CA HIS A 42 -4.81 9.53 -4.42
C HIS A 42 -4.03 8.32 -3.93
N THR A 43 -4.74 7.32 -3.44
CA THR A 43 -4.15 6.09 -2.91
C THR A 43 -4.84 4.88 -3.53
N TRP A 44 -4.05 3.89 -3.93
CA TRP A 44 -4.55 2.62 -4.48
C TRP A 44 -3.92 1.45 -3.74
N LYS A 45 -4.68 0.35 -3.67
CA LYS A 45 -4.13 -0.96 -3.35
C LYS A 45 -4.03 -1.71 -4.65
N ILE A 46 -2.80 -1.94 -5.11
CA ILE A 46 -2.58 -2.53 -6.43
C ILE A 46 -2.70 -4.05 -6.39
N SER A 47 -2.09 -4.67 -5.40
CA SER A 47 -2.06 -6.13 -5.29
C SER A 47 -1.86 -6.53 -3.85
N SER A 48 -2.17 -7.79 -3.55
CA SER A 48 -1.92 -8.35 -2.23
C SER A 48 -1.69 -9.84 -2.35
N CYS A 49 -1.04 -10.41 -1.36
CA CYS A 49 -0.81 -11.84 -1.29
C CYS A 49 -0.73 -12.29 0.16
N ALA A 50 -1.20 -13.52 0.42
CA ALA A 50 -1.12 -14.12 1.75
C ALA A 50 0.07 -15.06 1.80
N PHE A 51 0.85 -14.98 2.88
CA PHE A 51 1.99 -15.88 3.12
C PHE A 51 3.03 -15.85 2.00
N CYS A 52 3.17 -14.73 1.31
CA CYS A 52 4.12 -14.64 0.20
C CYS A 52 5.45 -14.03 0.64
N SER A 53 6.50 -14.40 -0.10
CA SER A 53 7.81 -13.79 0.06
C SER A 53 7.90 -12.51 -0.75
N CYS A 54 8.97 -11.74 -0.55
CA CYS A 54 9.19 -10.52 -1.31
C CYS A 54 9.50 -10.79 -2.79
N ASN A 55 9.81 -12.04 -3.16
CA ASN A 55 10.02 -12.43 -4.55
C ASN A 55 8.72 -12.67 -5.30
N ASN A 56 7.59 -12.75 -4.58
CA ASN A 56 6.29 -12.90 -5.21
C ASN A 56 6.04 -11.70 -6.13
N PRO A 57 5.51 -11.90 -7.35
CA PRO A 57 5.27 -10.80 -8.28
C PRO A 57 4.44 -9.66 -7.70
N ALA A 58 3.50 -9.95 -6.80
CA ALA A 58 2.69 -8.93 -6.15
C ALA A 58 3.56 -7.93 -5.38
N MET A 59 4.68 -8.38 -4.83
CA MET A 59 5.61 -7.52 -4.09
C MET A 59 6.77 -7.06 -4.96
N ALA A 60 7.34 -7.97 -5.73
CA ALA A 60 8.50 -7.66 -6.57
C ALA A 60 8.20 -6.61 -7.62
N ASN A 61 6.99 -6.58 -8.13
CA ASN A 61 6.56 -5.62 -9.17
C ASN A 61 5.83 -4.42 -8.60
N CYS A 62 5.77 -4.27 -7.28
CA CYS A 62 4.99 -3.21 -6.63
C CYS A 62 5.45 -1.82 -7.06
N GLU A 63 6.74 -1.56 -7.03
CA GLU A 63 7.26 -0.24 -7.40
C GLU A 63 6.94 0.10 -8.85
N LYS A 64 7.22 -0.82 -9.76
CA LYS A 64 6.97 -0.60 -11.19
C LYS A 64 5.49 -0.40 -11.46
N ALA A 65 4.63 -1.20 -10.85
CA ALA A 65 3.19 -1.07 -10.99
C ALA A 65 2.71 0.27 -10.43
N CYS A 66 3.26 0.71 -9.31
CA CYS A 66 2.95 2.00 -8.73
C CYS A 66 3.38 3.15 -9.64
N GLN A 67 4.57 3.07 -10.21
CA GLN A 67 5.05 4.07 -11.15
C GLN A 67 4.10 4.20 -12.34
N ASP A 68 3.72 3.07 -12.94
CA ASP A 68 2.82 3.06 -14.09
C ASP A 68 1.44 3.63 -13.72
N MET A 69 0.94 3.30 -12.54
CA MET A 69 -0.35 3.80 -12.05
C MET A 69 -0.33 5.31 -11.89
N VAL A 70 0.70 5.85 -11.26
CA VAL A 70 0.80 7.30 -11.02
C VAL A 70 1.04 8.04 -12.32
N LYS A 71 1.83 7.50 -13.22
CA LYS A 71 2.05 8.09 -14.54
C LYS A 71 0.74 8.20 -15.32
N ASN A 72 -0.06 7.13 -15.31
CA ASN A 72 -1.35 7.15 -15.96
C ASN A 72 -2.31 8.15 -15.30
N TYR A 73 -2.30 8.21 -13.97
CA TYR A 73 -3.10 9.16 -13.21
C TYR A 73 -2.75 10.60 -13.58
N ALA A 74 -1.46 10.90 -13.71
CA ALA A 74 -1.01 12.23 -14.13
C ALA A 74 -1.48 12.56 -15.56
N ASN A 75 -1.41 11.58 -16.46
CA ASN A 75 -1.84 11.74 -17.84
C ASN A 75 -3.35 12.02 -17.95
N THR A 76 -4.14 11.56 -16.98
CA THR A 76 -5.58 11.81 -16.95
C THR A 76 -5.96 13.05 -16.15
N GLY A 77 -4.98 13.85 -15.70
CA GLY A 77 -5.22 15.14 -15.05
C GLY A 77 -5.30 15.08 -13.55
N CYS A 78 -4.78 14.04 -12.89
CA CYS A 78 -4.78 13.92 -11.43
C CYS A 78 -6.16 14.16 -10.82
N GLY A 79 -7.19 13.54 -11.42
CA GLY A 79 -8.57 13.70 -10.94
C GLY A 79 -9.18 15.03 -11.33
N LYS A 80 -8.53 15.82 -12.18
CA LYS A 80 -9.03 17.09 -12.73
C LYS A 80 -9.16 18.23 -11.71
N THR A 81 -8.89 17.97 -10.44
CA THR A 81 -9.02 19.00 -9.38
C THR A 81 -7.71 19.71 -9.08
N ILE A 82 -6.58 19.11 -9.50
CA ILE A 82 -5.24 19.63 -9.20
C ILE A 82 -4.45 19.86 -10.48
N ARG A 83 -5.12 20.34 -11.48
CA ARG A 83 -4.55 20.61 -12.79
C ARG A 83 -3.33 21.51 -12.68
N GLY A 84 -2.26 21.14 -13.38
CA GLY A 84 -1.02 21.90 -13.38
C GLY A 84 -0.09 21.53 -12.22
N SER A 85 -0.54 20.71 -11.29
CA SER A 85 0.31 20.20 -10.21
C SER A 85 1.26 19.13 -10.72
N LYS A 86 2.28 18.83 -9.92
CA LYS A 86 3.26 17.79 -10.23
C LYS A 86 3.17 16.69 -9.18
N THR A 87 3.29 15.45 -9.62
CA THR A 87 3.15 14.30 -8.75
C THR A 87 4.32 13.34 -8.94
N VAL A 88 4.64 12.62 -7.87
CA VAL A 88 5.57 11.49 -7.90
C VAL A 88 4.85 10.28 -7.29
N TYR A 89 5.35 9.08 -7.58
CA TYR A 89 4.77 7.90 -6.97
C TYR A 89 5.42 7.63 -5.60
N LYS A 90 4.63 7.08 -4.71
CA LYS A 90 5.10 6.59 -3.42
C LYS A 90 4.53 5.19 -3.23
N TYR A 91 5.39 4.22 -2.99
CA TYR A 91 4.94 2.83 -2.86
C TYR A 91 5.36 2.24 -1.53
N ASP A 92 4.60 1.24 -1.10
CA ASP A 92 4.90 0.42 0.05
C ASP A 92 4.54 -1.03 -0.28
N ALA A 93 5.55 -1.86 -0.39
CA ALA A 93 5.39 -3.27 -0.77
C ALA A 93 5.36 -4.15 0.47
N GLY A 94 4.48 -3.87 1.41
CA GLY A 94 4.16 -4.76 2.52
C GLY A 94 5.36 -5.27 3.30
N GLY A 95 6.30 -4.41 3.68
CA GLY A 95 7.50 -4.80 4.41
C GLY A 95 8.65 -5.27 3.52
N CYS A 96 8.44 -5.38 2.21
CA CYS A 96 9.48 -5.78 1.27
C CYS A 96 10.29 -4.59 0.75
N GLY A 97 9.75 -3.39 0.87
CA GLY A 97 10.39 -2.17 0.43
C GLY A 97 9.38 -1.07 0.26
N LYS A 98 9.86 0.17 0.37
CA LYS A 98 9.02 1.35 0.17
C LYS A 98 9.91 2.49 -0.29
N GLY A 99 9.31 3.47 -0.95
CA GLY A 99 10.08 4.62 -1.41
C GLY A 99 9.24 5.59 -2.21
N VAL A 100 9.89 6.65 -2.65
CA VAL A 100 9.29 7.70 -3.45
C VAL A 100 10.06 7.79 -4.76
N GLY A 101 9.33 7.88 -5.86
CA GLY A 101 9.95 7.99 -7.17
C GLY A 101 10.66 9.32 -7.37
N LYS A 102 11.73 9.31 -8.15
CA LYS A 102 12.49 10.52 -8.47
C LYS A 102 11.91 11.25 -9.69
N GLU A 103 11.21 10.52 -10.53
CA GLU A 103 10.63 11.07 -11.75
C GLU A 103 9.34 11.80 -11.43
N VAL A 104 9.24 13.04 -11.89
CA VAL A 104 8.10 13.92 -11.63
C VAL A 104 7.20 13.93 -12.85
N TYR A 105 5.89 13.77 -12.65
CA TYR A 105 4.89 13.78 -13.70
C TYR A 105 3.99 15.01 -13.52
N ALA A 106 3.78 15.75 -14.59
CA ALA A 106 2.86 16.87 -14.56
C ALA A 106 1.43 16.39 -14.74
N CYS A 107 0.51 16.93 -13.94
CA CYS A 107 -0.91 16.63 -14.06
C CYS A 107 -1.47 17.35 -15.28
N ALA A 108 -1.94 16.58 -16.24
CA ALA A 108 -2.45 17.10 -17.52
C ALA A 108 -3.68 18.01 -17.39
#